data_7137fce1e2b76daf6eaf9234b30cab6a
#
_entry.id   7137fce1e2b76daf6eaf9234b30cab6a
#
_cell.length_a   1.000
_cell.length_b   1.000
_cell.length_c   1.000
_cell.angle_alpha   90.00
_cell.angle_beta   90.00
_cell.angle_gamma   90.00
#
_symmetry.space_group_name_H-M   'P 1'
#
loop_
_entity.id
_entity.type
_entity.pdbx_description
1 polymer ?
#
loop_
_entity_poly.entity_id
_entity_poly.type
_entity_poly.pdbx_seq_one_letter_code
_entity_poly.pdbx_strand_id
1 'polypeptide(L)'
;MQATRFWQLAAPSTGSREASVWRVELPPGAEPVPHQLTREEILVVLHGTARASLDGSVEEVAAGGAIVVPAHTPFSLVAAGSEPLVALAYLPVGGQAKLDGGEPFTPPWAQ
;
A
#
# COMPACT_ATOMS: atom_id res chain seq x y z
N MET A 1 18.05 3.41 -10.63
CA MET A 1 16.63 3.64 -10.30
C MET A 1 16.33 3.01 -8.97
N GLN A 2 15.66 3.74 -8.10
CA GLN A 2 15.29 3.22 -6.80
C GLN A 2 13.99 2.43 -6.91
N ALA A 3 13.91 1.34 -6.16
CA ALA A 3 12.73 0.51 -6.11
C ALA A 3 11.88 0.85 -4.88
N THR A 4 10.60 0.50 -4.92
CA THR A 4 9.73 0.52 -3.76
C THR A 4 10.27 -0.44 -2.71
N ARG A 5 10.27 -0.02 -1.46
CA ARG A 5 10.81 -0.80 -0.35
C ARG A 5 9.72 -1.06 0.67
N PHE A 6 9.75 -2.27 1.24
CA PHE A 6 8.77 -2.72 2.22
C PHE A 6 9.48 -3.26 3.46
N TRP A 7 8.99 -2.89 4.65
CA TRP A 7 9.47 -3.40 5.92
C TRP A 7 8.30 -3.98 6.70
N GLN A 8 8.35 -5.27 7.01
CA GLN A 8 7.35 -5.89 7.86
C GLN A 8 7.48 -5.37 9.29
N LEU A 9 6.37 -4.94 9.88
CA LEU A 9 6.32 -4.49 11.26
C LEU A 9 5.56 -5.47 12.13
N ALA A 10 4.40 -5.94 11.68
CA ALA A 10 3.61 -6.95 12.37
C ALA A 10 2.91 -7.82 11.35
N ALA A 11 2.94 -9.12 11.54
CA ALA A 11 2.30 -10.08 10.64
C ALA A 11 2.22 -11.43 11.35
N PRO A 12 1.58 -12.45 10.75
CA PRO A 12 1.52 -13.77 11.39
C PRO A 12 2.89 -14.31 11.78
N SER A 13 3.93 -14.10 10.97
CA SER A 13 5.28 -14.57 11.27
C SER A 13 5.89 -13.90 12.50
N THR A 14 5.37 -12.75 12.94
CA THR A 14 5.82 -12.07 14.15
C THR A 14 4.80 -12.12 15.29
N GLY A 15 3.75 -12.94 15.14
CA GLY A 15 2.80 -13.20 16.21
C GLY A 15 1.46 -12.48 16.09
N SER A 16 1.26 -11.69 15.06
CA SER A 16 -0.02 -11.00 14.86
C SER A 16 -1.10 -11.99 14.40
N ARG A 17 -2.32 -11.84 14.90
CA ARG A 17 -3.42 -12.74 14.56
C ARG A 17 -4.49 -12.11 13.69
N GLU A 18 -4.66 -10.79 13.77
CA GLU A 18 -5.77 -10.13 13.09
C GLU A 18 -5.32 -9.10 12.06
N ALA A 19 -4.13 -8.53 12.23
CA ALA A 19 -3.67 -7.44 11.39
C ALA A 19 -2.24 -7.66 10.93
N SER A 20 -1.97 -7.31 9.66
CA SER A 20 -0.62 -7.14 9.16
C SER A 20 -0.37 -5.66 8.98
N VAL A 21 0.80 -5.20 9.41
CA VAL A 21 1.22 -3.79 9.30
C VAL A 21 2.64 -3.77 8.75
N TRP A 22 2.86 -2.93 7.75
CA TRP A 22 4.20 -2.75 7.19
C TRP A 22 4.42 -1.29 6.84
N ARG A 23 5.70 -0.93 6.72
CA ARG A 23 6.11 0.37 6.23
C ARG A 23 6.46 0.24 4.75
N VAL A 24 6.01 1.18 3.95
CA VAL A 24 6.33 1.23 2.53
C VAL A 24 6.97 2.56 2.21
N GLU A 25 7.99 2.54 1.36
CA GLU A 25 8.64 3.73 0.86
C GLU A 25 8.68 3.68 -0.66
N LEU A 26 8.08 4.69 -1.28
CA LEU A 26 8.06 4.84 -2.74
C LEU A 26 8.93 6.02 -3.12
N PRO A 27 9.97 5.80 -3.95
CA PRO A 27 10.77 6.92 -4.44
C PRO A 27 9.99 7.76 -5.44
N PRO A 28 10.35 9.06 -5.58
CA PRO A 28 9.77 9.88 -6.64
C PRO A 28 10.05 9.25 -8.00
N GLY A 29 9.08 9.30 -8.90
CA GLY A 29 9.25 8.80 -10.26
C GLY A 29 9.07 7.30 -10.41
N ALA A 30 8.79 6.56 -9.33
CA ALA A 30 8.45 5.15 -9.44
C ALA A 30 7.15 4.99 -10.21
N GLU A 31 7.11 3.97 -11.09
CA GLU A 31 5.91 3.70 -11.87
C GLU A 31 4.79 3.19 -10.98
N PRO A 32 3.55 3.63 -11.21
CA PRO A 32 2.42 3.06 -10.49
C PRO A 32 2.22 1.59 -10.88
N VAL A 33 1.86 0.77 -9.90
CA VAL A 33 1.56 -0.65 -10.12
C VAL A 33 0.11 -0.89 -9.73
N PRO A 34 -0.83 -0.89 -10.69
CA PRO A 34 -2.23 -1.12 -10.40
C PRO A 34 -2.44 -2.51 -9.81
N HIS A 35 -3.23 -2.58 -8.75
CA HIS A 35 -3.56 -3.83 -8.10
C HIS A 35 -4.85 -3.70 -7.32
N GLN A 36 -5.35 -4.81 -6.82
CA GLN A 36 -6.51 -4.88 -5.95
C GLN A 36 -6.14 -5.70 -4.71
N LEU A 37 -6.87 -5.48 -3.64
CA LEU A 37 -6.73 -6.28 -2.42
C LEU A 37 -8.04 -6.98 -2.14
N THR A 38 -7.98 -8.17 -1.57
CA THR A 38 -9.18 -8.95 -1.27
C THR A 38 -9.87 -8.49 0.01
N ARG A 39 -9.21 -7.65 0.79
CA ARG A 39 -9.72 -7.04 2.02
C ARG A 39 -9.41 -5.55 2.00
N GLU A 40 -10.09 -4.79 2.85
CA GLU A 40 -9.82 -3.35 2.98
C GLU A 40 -8.39 -3.10 3.45
N GLU A 41 -7.69 -2.19 2.76
CA GLU A 41 -6.36 -1.73 3.18
C GLU A 41 -6.45 -0.29 3.65
N ILE A 42 -5.68 0.06 4.68
CA ILE A 42 -5.55 1.43 5.16
C ILE A 42 -4.09 1.82 5.08
N LEU A 43 -3.84 3.00 4.50
CA LEU A 43 -2.50 3.58 4.38
C LEU A 43 -2.46 4.89 5.14
N VAL A 44 -1.51 5.04 6.06
CA VAL A 44 -1.30 6.28 6.81
C VAL A 44 -0.03 6.92 6.29
N VAL A 45 -0.13 8.13 5.76
CA VAL A 45 1.01 8.84 5.19
C VAL A 45 1.83 9.45 6.32
N LEU A 46 3.12 9.09 6.39
CA LEU A 46 4.06 9.58 7.39
C LEU A 46 4.96 10.69 6.86
N HIS A 47 5.32 10.64 5.58
CA HIS A 47 6.22 11.60 4.97
C HIS A 47 5.91 11.72 3.49
N GLY A 48 6.06 12.93 2.95
CA GLY A 48 5.77 13.19 1.55
C GLY A 48 4.28 13.32 1.29
N THR A 49 3.92 13.21 0.03
CA THR A 49 2.52 13.30 -0.41
C THR A 49 2.22 12.11 -1.31
N ALA A 50 1.16 11.40 -1.01
CA ALA A 50 0.68 10.30 -1.82
C ALA A 50 -0.25 10.81 -2.90
N ARG A 51 -0.10 10.31 -4.13
CA ARG A 51 -1.12 10.42 -5.15
C ARG A 51 -1.72 9.04 -5.34
N ALA A 52 -2.98 8.90 -4.97
CA ALA A 52 -3.68 7.63 -5.00
C ALA A 52 -4.72 7.64 -6.12
N SER A 53 -4.73 6.58 -6.92
CA SER A 53 -5.77 6.34 -7.91
C SER A 53 -6.63 5.19 -7.41
N LEU A 54 -7.91 5.46 -7.19
CA LEU A 54 -8.90 4.50 -6.68
C LEU A 54 -10.03 4.43 -7.72
N ASP A 55 -10.08 3.33 -8.45
CA ASP A 55 -11.10 3.09 -9.47
C ASP A 55 -11.25 4.29 -10.42
N GLY A 56 -10.13 4.87 -10.86
CA GLY A 56 -10.09 5.99 -11.78
C GLY A 56 -10.18 7.37 -11.14
N SER A 57 -10.51 7.46 -9.86
CA SER A 57 -10.50 8.73 -9.12
C SER A 57 -9.13 8.95 -8.51
N VAL A 58 -8.58 10.16 -8.67
CA VAL A 58 -7.26 10.51 -8.16
C VAL A 58 -7.39 11.51 -7.04
N GLU A 59 -6.71 11.25 -5.92
CA GLU A 59 -6.64 12.21 -4.82
C GLU A 59 -5.22 12.27 -4.28
N GLU A 60 -4.87 13.39 -3.64
CA GLU A 60 -3.58 13.56 -2.98
C GLU A 60 -3.78 13.65 -1.48
N VAL A 61 -2.92 12.95 -0.74
CA VAL A 61 -2.96 12.88 0.71
C VAL A 61 -1.57 13.16 1.25
N ALA A 62 -1.46 14.23 2.03
CA ALA A 62 -0.19 14.62 2.65
C ALA A 62 0.06 13.88 3.96
N ALA A 63 1.26 14.03 4.49
CA ALA A 63 1.65 13.44 5.78
C ALA A 63 0.62 13.80 6.86
N GLY A 64 0.25 12.81 7.66
CA GLY A 64 -0.80 12.92 8.68
C GLY A 64 -2.17 12.48 8.20
N GLY A 65 -2.37 12.29 6.90
CA GLY A 65 -3.61 11.79 6.34
C GLY A 65 -3.60 10.29 6.13
N ALA A 66 -4.77 9.75 5.82
CA ALA A 66 -4.93 8.32 5.57
C ALA A 66 -5.74 8.07 4.31
N ILE A 67 -5.50 6.93 3.69
CA ILE A 67 -6.22 6.48 2.50
C ILE A 67 -6.88 5.16 2.86
N VAL A 68 -8.18 5.07 2.63
CA VAL A 68 -8.92 3.81 2.80
C VAL A 68 -9.15 3.22 1.42
N VAL A 69 -8.65 2.01 1.20
CA VAL A 69 -8.78 1.30 -0.07
C VAL A 69 -9.78 0.17 0.14
N PRO A 70 -11.00 0.29 -0.38
CA PRO A 70 -11.97 -0.79 -0.23
C PRO A 70 -11.51 -2.06 -0.94
N ALA A 71 -11.99 -3.20 -0.46
CA ALA A 71 -11.70 -4.49 -1.09
C ALA A 71 -12.11 -4.48 -2.56
N HIS A 72 -11.32 -5.17 -3.39
CA HIS A 72 -11.60 -5.38 -4.82
C HIS A 72 -11.67 -4.09 -5.65
N THR A 73 -11.03 -3.03 -5.18
CA THR A 73 -11.01 -1.74 -5.87
C THR A 73 -9.67 -1.59 -6.59
N PRO A 74 -9.66 -1.34 -7.90
CA PRO A 74 -8.42 -1.03 -8.61
C PRO A 74 -7.73 0.19 -8.00
N PHE A 75 -6.47 0.02 -7.64
CA PHE A 75 -5.74 0.99 -6.83
C PHE A 75 -4.30 1.07 -7.28
N SER A 76 -3.75 2.29 -7.30
CA SER A 76 -2.32 2.50 -7.46
C SER A 76 -1.88 3.71 -6.64
N LEU A 77 -0.60 3.75 -6.31
CA LEU A 77 -0.03 4.74 -5.42
C LEU A 77 1.32 5.19 -5.96
N VAL A 78 1.55 6.50 -5.97
CA VAL A 78 2.85 7.07 -6.31
C VAL A 78 3.19 8.19 -5.33
N ALA A 79 4.48 8.50 -5.23
CA ALA A 79 4.94 9.69 -4.54
C ALA A 79 4.67 10.89 -5.44
N ALA A 80 3.90 11.86 -4.94
CA ALA A 80 3.69 13.11 -5.64
C ALA A 80 4.86 14.05 -5.33
N GLY A 81 5.31 14.78 -6.34
CA GLY A 81 6.39 15.76 -6.15
C GLY A 81 7.76 15.12 -6.13
N SER A 82 8.70 15.75 -5.43
CA SER A 82 10.13 15.41 -5.50
C SER A 82 10.64 14.62 -4.29
N GLU A 83 9.79 14.39 -3.29
CA GLU A 83 10.20 13.66 -2.09
C GLU A 83 9.65 12.25 -2.07
N PRO A 84 10.34 11.29 -1.41
CA PRO A 84 9.81 9.95 -1.23
C PRO A 84 8.50 9.98 -0.44
N LEU A 85 7.63 9.05 -0.75
CA LEU A 85 6.44 8.79 0.03
C LEU A 85 6.76 7.69 1.04
N VAL A 86 6.48 7.95 2.31
CA VAL A 86 6.60 6.95 3.37
C VAL A 86 5.22 6.78 4.00
N ALA A 87 4.75 5.56 4.07
CA ALA A 87 3.44 5.26 4.65
C ALA A 87 3.49 3.99 5.47
N LEU A 88 2.56 3.89 6.43
CA LEU A 88 2.25 2.63 7.09
C LEU A 88 1.03 2.04 6.42
N ALA A 89 1.08 0.76 6.11
CA ALA A 89 -0.03 0.04 5.52
C ALA A 89 -0.56 -1.00 6.49
N TYR A 90 -1.87 -1.12 6.53
CA TYR A 90 -2.60 -2.10 7.32
C TYR A 90 -3.45 -2.95 6.39
N LEU A 91 -3.42 -4.27 6.61
CA LEU A 91 -4.28 -5.21 5.90
C LEU A 91 -4.68 -6.31 6.88
N PRO A 92 -5.96 -6.69 6.97
CA PRO A 92 -6.34 -7.81 7.82
C PRO A 92 -5.59 -9.08 7.43
N VAL A 93 -5.22 -9.89 8.41
CA VAL A 93 -4.60 -11.20 8.16
C VAL A 93 -5.51 -12.02 7.24
N GLY A 94 -4.91 -12.65 6.23
CA GLY A 94 -5.65 -13.36 5.19
C GLY A 94 -5.95 -12.52 3.97
N GLY A 95 -5.78 -11.21 4.05
CA GLY A 95 -5.90 -10.35 2.87
C GLY A 95 -4.80 -10.66 1.86
N GLN A 96 -5.15 -10.59 0.58
CA GLN A 96 -4.24 -10.89 -0.52
C GLN A 96 -4.26 -9.76 -1.54
N ALA A 97 -3.17 -9.65 -2.27
CA ALA A 97 -3.06 -8.71 -3.38
C ALA A 97 -3.28 -9.45 -4.70
N LYS A 98 -3.81 -8.74 -5.68
CA LYS A 98 -4.02 -9.27 -7.03
C LYS A 98 -3.56 -8.21 -8.02
N LEU A 99 -2.58 -8.54 -8.84
CA LEU A 99 -2.17 -7.69 -9.95
C LEU A 99 -3.13 -7.90 -11.13
N ASP A 100 -3.12 -6.97 -12.08
CA ASP A 100 -3.94 -7.09 -13.28
C ASP A 100 -3.66 -8.41 -13.99
N GLY A 101 -4.72 -9.21 -14.19
CA GLY A 101 -4.62 -10.50 -14.87
C GLY A 101 -3.94 -11.59 -14.06
N GLY A 102 -3.56 -11.34 -12.81
CA GLY A 102 -2.88 -12.30 -11.96
C GLY A 102 -3.80 -13.02 -10.98
N GLU A 103 -3.24 -14.01 -10.30
CA GLU A 103 -3.92 -14.71 -9.22
C GLU A 103 -3.67 -13.98 -7.90
N PRO A 104 -4.61 -14.04 -6.94
CA PRO A 104 -4.36 -13.48 -5.61
C PRO A 104 -3.17 -14.16 -4.92
N PHE A 105 -2.39 -13.37 -4.19
CA PHE A 105 -1.26 -13.87 -3.43
C PHE A 105 -1.11 -13.08 -2.13
N THR A 106 -0.53 -13.70 -1.11
CA THR A 106 -0.21 -13.00 0.12
C THR A 106 1.12 -12.30 -0.04
N PRO A 107 1.17 -10.96 0.08
CA PRO A 107 2.45 -10.26 -0.03
C PRO A 107 3.45 -10.79 1.00
N PRO A 108 4.74 -10.93 0.63
CA PRO A 108 5.74 -11.45 1.58
C PRO A 108 5.82 -10.67 2.89
N TRP A 109 5.64 -9.36 2.83
CA TRP A 109 5.70 -8.50 4.03
C TRP A 109 4.44 -8.61 4.91
N ALA A 110 3.41 -9.31 4.45
CA ALA A 110 2.18 -9.54 5.22
C ALA A 110 2.06 -10.98 5.73
N GLN A 111 3.06 -11.80 5.50
CA GLN A 111 3.03 -13.21 5.89
C GLN A 111 3.42 -13.44 7.35
#